data_2a41e4eaeb4f12ffb00ff38c59277ae1
#
_entry.id   2a41e4eaeb4f12ffb00ff38c59277ae1
#
_cell.length_a   1.000
_cell.length_b   1.000
_cell.length_c   1.000
_cell.angle_alpha   90.00
_cell.angle_beta   90.00
_cell.angle_gamma   90.00
#
_symmetry.space_group_name_H-M   'P 1'
#
loop_
_entity.id
_entity.type
_entity.pdbx_description
1 polymer ?
#
loop_
_entity_poly.entity_id
_entity_poly.type
_entity_poly.pdbx_seq_one_letter_code
_entity_poly.pdbx_strand_id
1 'polypeptide(L)'
;MFLDERLEKILEILKNEKKVKVADLAAKFNVSEVIIRKNLKRLEQEGKLKRTHGGAILLKELAHSSTLEERVINRTKPKEIIARKIIENIQNGETVFFDITSINYIAAEYLANSQKEITLITNMPSITTHFNKNSKIIIIMIGGEYNKEIGGNVGIEAINYIKKYNVDKAFVGSAGIDLEAGKVMNFEANDGNTKKEIMNISKKIFLATEYRKLGILGNYKFSNLSDFDTFICEKDKKDFLESYKKIFDKSEVEIL
;
A
#
# COMPACT_ATOMS: atom_id res chain seq x y z
N MET A 1 4.85 -34.45 -14.65
CA MET A 1 4.69 -33.42 -13.60
C MET A 1 3.48 -33.79 -12.77
N PHE A 2 3.65 -33.92 -11.47
CA PHE A 2 2.57 -34.27 -10.55
C PHE A 2 1.55 -33.13 -10.41
N LEU A 3 0.36 -33.46 -9.91
CA LEU A 3 -0.74 -32.48 -9.82
C LEU A 3 -0.36 -31.27 -8.94
N ASP A 4 0.17 -31.54 -7.76
CA ASP A 4 0.47 -30.47 -6.79
C ASP A 4 1.59 -29.53 -7.30
N GLU A 5 2.65 -30.07 -7.90
CA GLU A 5 3.69 -29.28 -8.59
C GLU A 5 3.10 -28.38 -9.69
N ARG A 6 2.11 -28.89 -10.42
CA ARG A 6 1.46 -28.10 -11.49
C ARG A 6 0.59 -26.99 -10.91
N LEU A 7 -0.12 -27.26 -9.81
CA LEU A 7 -0.92 -26.26 -9.12
C LEU A 7 -0.03 -25.10 -8.58
N GLU A 8 1.10 -25.42 -7.98
CA GLU A 8 2.08 -24.44 -7.51
C GLU A 8 2.62 -23.58 -8.66
N LYS A 9 3.04 -24.21 -9.76
CA LYS A 9 3.51 -23.49 -10.95
C LYS A 9 2.45 -22.62 -11.60
N ILE A 10 1.18 -23.05 -11.62
CA ILE A 10 0.07 -22.21 -12.09
C ILE A 10 -0.05 -20.96 -11.22
N LEU A 11 0.03 -21.08 -9.90
CA LEU A 11 -0.03 -19.94 -8.99
C LEU A 11 1.18 -19.02 -9.13
N GLU A 12 2.37 -19.58 -9.34
CA GLU A 12 3.58 -18.79 -9.60
C GLU A 12 3.46 -17.94 -10.88
N ILE A 13 3.02 -18.57 -11.99
CA ILE A 13 2.76 -17.86 -13.26
C ILE A 13 1.71 -16.78 -13.04
N LEU A 14 0.62 -17.13 -12.34
CA LEU A 14 -0.47 -16.21 -12.08
C LEU A 14 -0.06 -15.02 -11.20
N LYS A 15 0.87 -15.23 -10.25
CA LYS A 15 1.48 -14.15 -9.44
C LYS A 15 2.28 -13.18 -10.30
N ASN A 16 3.01 -13.70 -11.29
CA ASN A 16 3.86 -12.89 -12.17
C ASN A 16 3.05 -12.18 -13.27
N GLU A 17 2.14 -12.90 -13.93
CA GLU A 17 1.42 -12.43 -15.12
C GLU A 17 0.04 -11.81 -14.80
N LYS A 18 -0.45 -11.92 -13.55
CA LYS A 18 -1.75 -11.44 -13.05
C LYS A 18 -2.96 -12.15 -13.66
N LYS A 19 -2.87 -12.66 -14.87
CA LYS A 19 -3.87 -13.46 -15.58
C LYS A 19 -3.20 -14.57 -16.39
N VAL A 20 -3.90 -15.68 -16.55
CA VAL A 20 -3.45 -16.80 -17.38
C VAL A 20 -4.59 -17.27 -18.30
N LYS A 21 -4.24 -17.76 -19.48
CA LYS A 21 -5.19 -18.42 -20.38
C LYS A 21 -5.07 -19.93 -20.26
N VAL A 22 -6.19 -20.63 -20.39
CA VAL A 22 -6.23 -22.11 -20.36
C VAL A 22 -5.36 -22.71 -21.45
N ALA A 23 -5.43 -22.15 -22.67
CA ALA A 23 -4.65 -22.64 -23.81
C ALA A 23 -3.13 -22.49 -23.57
N ASP A 24 -2.69 -21.34 -23.05
CA ASP A 24 -1.26 -21.08 -22.81
C ASP A 24 -0.70 -22.04 -21.74
N LEU A 25 -1.47 -22.25 -20.66
CA LEU A 25 -1.09 -23.21 -19.60
C LEU A 25 -1.11 -24.66 -20.11
N ALA A 26 -2.07 -25.03 -20.97
CA ALA A 26 -2.16 -26.35 -21.56
C ALA A 26 -0.92 -26.67 -22.43
N ALA A 27 -0.52 -25.71 -23.28
CA ALA A 27 0.69 -25.79 -24.06
C ALA A 27 1.96 -25.84 -23.18
N LYS A 28 2.07 -24.94 -22.21
CA LYS A 28 3.25 -24.85 -21.31
C LYS A 28 3.48 -26.11 -20.48
N PHE A 29 2.41 -26.76 -20.01
CA PHE A 29 2.50 -27.96 -19.19
C PHE A 29 2.34 -29.26 -19.98
N ASN A 30 2.15 -29.18 -21.29
CA ASN A 30 1.92 -30.31 -22.19
C ASN A 30 0.78 -31.24 -21.69
N VAL A 31 -0.37 -30.65 -21.37
CA VAL A 31 -1.58 -31.34 -20.93
C VAL A 31 -2.82 -30.79 -21.66
N SER A 32 -3.92 -31.55 -21.62
CA SER A 32 -5.17 -31.05 -22.24
C SER A 32 -5.74 -29.85 -21.49
N GLU A 33 -6.46 -28.98 -22.20
CA GLU A 33 -7.20 -27.86 -21.59
C GLU A 33 -8.19 -28.33 -20.51
N VAL A 34 -8.75 -29.52 -20.65
CA VAL A 34 -9.66 -30.12 -19.67
C VAL A 34 -8.96 -30.30 -18.32
N ILE A 35 -7.70 -30.75 -18.34
CA ILE A 35 -6.88 -30.89 -17.11
C ILE A 35 -6.62 -29.52 -16.49
N ILE A 36 -6.26 -28.52 -17.29
CA ILE A 36 -6.06 -27.14 -16.81
C ILE A 36 -7.34 -26.58 -16.20
N ARG A 37 -8.49 -26.75 -16.85
CA ARG A 37 -9.79 -26.30 -16.31
C ARG A 37 -10.12 -26.97 -14.96
N LYS A 38 -9.81 -28.25 -14.79
CA LYS A 38 -9.94 -28.93 -13.50
C LYS A 38 -9.00 -28.37 -12.44
N ASN A 39 -7.75 -28.10 -12.82
CA ASN A 39 -6.77 -27.50 -11.91
C ASN A 39 -7.17 -26.10 -11.46
N LEU A 40 -7.59 -25.26 -12.40
CA LEU A 40 -8.09 -23.92 -12.08
C LEU A 40 -9.36 -23.97 -11.23
N LYS A 41 -10.27 -24.93 -11.47
CA LYS A 41 -11.47 -25.14 -10.64
C LYS A 41 -11.08 -25.50 -9.18
N ARG A 42 -10.09 -26.38 -9.00
CA ARG A 42 -9.59 -26.76 -7.68
C ARG A 42 -8.99 -25.54 -6.95
N LEU A 43 -8.12 -24.78 -7.62
CA LEU A 43 -7.52 -23.56 -7.05
C LEU A 43 -8.55 -22.48 -6.74
N GLU A 44 -9.63 -22.40 -7.51
CA GLU A 44 -10.76 -21.50 -7.23
C GLU A 44 -11.54 -21.95 -5.98
N GLN A 45 -11.77 -23.26 -5.82
CA GLN A 45 -12.40 -23.83 -4.62
C GLN A 45 -11.54 -23.65 -3.36
N GLU A 46 -10.22 -23.68 -3.52
CA GLU A 46 -9.25 -23.36 -2.47
C GLU A 46 -9.10 -21.85 -2.21
N GLY A 47 -9.86 -21.00 -2.93
CA GLY A 47 -9.82 -19.56 -2.76
C GLY A 47 -8.54 -18.88 -3.25
N LYS A 48 -7.75 -19.52 -4.12
CA LYS A 48 -6.44 -19.04 -4.57
C LYS A 48 -6.49 -18.23 -5.87
N LEU A 49 -7.56 -18.36 -6.66
CA LEU A 49 -7.75 -17.65 -7.92
C LEU A 49 -9.25 -17.52 -8.27
N LYS A 50 -9.57 -16.68 -9.26
CA LYS A 50 -10.91 -16.58 -9.85
C LYS A 50 -10.83 -16.98 -11.31
N ARG A 51 -11.67 -17.94 -11.75
CA ARG A 51 -11.75 -18.30 -13.16
C ARG A 51 -12.49 -17.22 -13.95
N THR A 52 -12.04 -17.01 -15.16
CA THR A 52 -12.66 -16.15 -16.17
C THR A 52 -13.01 -16.97 -17.40
N HIS A 53 -13.69 -16.36 -18.38
CA HIS A 53 -13.95 -17.02 -19.65
C HIS A 53 -12.63 -17.29 -20.38
N GLY A 54 -12.20 -18.55 -20.41
CA GLY A 54 -10.97 -18.98 -21.07
C GLY A 54 -9.68 -18.92 -20.24
N GLY A 55 -9.74 -18.61 -18.94
CA GLY A 55 -8.54 -18.52 -18.09
C GLY A 55 -8.81 -18.38 -16.62
N ALA A 56 -7.85 -17.78 -15.93
CA ALA A 56 -7.98 -17.36 -14.54
C ALA A 56 -7.23 -16.07 -14.29
N ILE A 57 -7.71 -15.32 -13.34
CA ILE A 57 -7.02 -14.21 -12.70
C ILE A 57 -6.67 -14.61 -11.28
N LEU A 58 -5.58 -14.10 -10.77
CA LEU A 58 -5.32 -14.22 -9.35
C LEU A 58 -6.60 -13.72 -8.69
N LEU A 59 -7.26 -14.53 -7.85
CA LEU A 59 -8.11 -13.94 -6.85
C LEU A 59 -7.20 -12.90 -6.23
N LYS A 60 -7.56 -11.59 -6.46
CA LYS A 60 -6.87 -10.56 -5.74
C LYS A 60 -6.65 -11.18 -4.37
N GLU A 61 -5.39 -11.38 -3.99
CA GLU A 61 -5.15 -11.51 -2.59
C GLU A 61 -6.02 -10.39 -2.06
N LEU A 62 -7.19 -10.70 -1.53
CA LEU A 62 -7.65 -10.00 -0.37
C LEU A 62 -6.39 -9.99 0.41
N ALA A 63 -5.62 -8.88 0.32
CA ALA A 63 -4.34 -8.80 0.95
C ALA A 63 -4.72 -9.12 2.37
N HIS A 64 -4.71 -10.43 2.65
CA HIS A 64 -4.88 -10.92 4.00
C HIS A 64 -3.88 -10.10 4.70
N SER A 65 -4.37 -9.26 5.55
CA SER A 65 -3.63 -8.24 6.22
C SER A 65 -2.36 -8.90 6.74
N SER A 66 -1.30 -8.87 5.91
CA SER A 66 0.00 -9.20 6.44
C SER A 66 0.18 -8.21 7.57
N THR A 67 0.50 -8.68 8.75
CA THR A 67 0.72 -7.81 9.91
C THR A 67 1.74 -6.73 9.54
N LEU A 68 1.76 -5.62 10.26
CA LEU A 68 2.80 -4.61 10.01
C LEU A 68 4.20 -5.23 10.07
N GLU A 69 4.43 -6.14 11.02
CA GLU A 69 5.70 -6.85 11.19
C GLU A 69 6.08 -7.65 9.95
N GLU A 70 5.16 -8.44 9.40
CA GLU A 70 5.40 -9.16 8.14
C GLU A 70 5.68 -8.22 6.97
N ARG A 71 4.96 -7.09 6.89
CA ARG A 71 5.19 -6.08 5.85
C ARG A 71 6.54 -5.38 6.00
N VAL A 72 7.04 -5.21 7.23
CA VAL A 72 8.35 -4.64 7.53
C VAL A 72 9.46 -5.65 7.25
N ILE A 73 9.31 -6.92 7.69
CA ILE A 73 10.25 -8.00 7.39
C ILE A 73 10.41 -8.17 5.88
N ASN A 74 9.32 -8.08 5.13
CA ASN A 74 9.33 -8.05 3.67
C ASN A 74 9.78 -6.68 3.14
N ARG A 75 10.90 -6.16 3.69
CA ARG A 75 11.55 -4.94 3.22
C ARG A 75 12.07 -5.15 1.81
N THR A 76 11.62 -4.31 0.90
CA THR A 76 11.99 -4.41 -0.52
C THR A 76 12.63 -3.11 -1.00
N LYS A 77 13.48 -3.20 -2.04
CA LYS A 77 14.03 -2.00 -2.68
C LYS A 77 12.99 -0.96 -3.06
N PRO A 78 11.81 -1.33 -3.61
CA PRO A 78 10.72 -0.38 -3.85
C PRO A 78 10.34 0.46 -2.63
N LYS A 79 10.13 -0.16 -1.49
CA LYS A 79 9.76 0.57 -0.25
C LYS A 79 10.86 1.52 0.20
N GLU A 80 12.13 1.13 0.07
CA GLU A 80 13.28 1.98 0.42
C GLU A 80 13.39 3.20 -0.49
N ILE A 81 13.14 3.03 -1.79
CA ILE A 81 13.13 4.15 -2.75
C ILE A 81 12.02 5.15 -2.37
N ILE A 82 10.81 4.65 -2.11
CA ILE A 82 9.68 5.50 -1.70
C ILE A 82 9.99 6.22 -0.39
N ALA A 83 10.54 5.51 0.60
CA ALA A 83 10.90 6.08 1.90
C ALA A 83 11.94 7.21 1.76
N ARG A 84 12.94 7.08 0.89
CA ARG A 84 13.91 8.15 0.60
C ARG A 84 13.23 9.36 -0.03
N LYS A 85 12.36 9.17 -1.02
CA LYS A 85 11.56 10.25 -1.63
C LYS A 85 10.70 10.97 -0.59
N ILE A 86 10.13 10.26 0.39
CA ILE A 86 9.41 10.88 1.53
C ILE A 86 10.34 11.82 2.28
N ILE A 87 11.53 11.38 2.69
CA ILE A 87 12.47 12.18 3.48
C ILE A 87 12.96 13.41 2.70
N GLU A 88 13.19 13.28 1.40
CA GLU A 88 13.58 14.39 0.52
C GLU A 88 12.50 15.49 0.46
N ASN A 89 11.23 15.12 0.64
CA ASN A 89 10.09 16.03 0.62
C ASN A 89 9.73 16.64 1.99
N ILE A 90 10.49 16.38 3.04
CA ILE A 90 10.30 16.96 4.37
C ILE A 90 11.30 18.12 4.58
N GLN A 91 10.85 19.24 5.12
CA GLN A 91 11.68 20.41 5.47
C GLN A 91 11.76 20.59 6.98
N ASN A 92 12.82 21.26 7.45
CA ASN A 92 12.94 21.60 8.87
C ASN A 92 11.82 22.55 9.32
N GLY A 93 11.35 22.35 10.53
CA GLY A 93 10.28 23.14 11.13
C GLY A 93 8.87 22.66 10.78
N GLU A 94 8.72 21.68 9.87
CA GLU A 94 7.40 21.17 9.50
C GLU A 94 6.80 20.24 10.56
N THR A 95 5.48 20.23 10.63
CA THR A 95 4.69 19.20 11.31
C THR A 95 4.24 18.18 10.26
N VAL A 96 4.72 16.95 10.41
CA VAL A 96 4.53 15.86 9.44
C VAL A 96 3.73 14.72 10.06
N PHE A 97 2.82 14.13 9.32
CA PHE A 97 2.09 12.94 9.74
C PHE A 97 2.56 11.69 8.98
N PHE A 98 2.95 10.65 9.70
CA PHE A 98 3.18 9.31 9.16
C PHE A 98 2.05 8.37 9.59
N ASP A 99 1.28 7.86 8.63
CA ASP A 99 0.25 6.86 8.87
C ASP A 99 0.82 5.44 9.07
N ILE A 100 -0.05 4.47 9.34
CA ILE A 100 0.31 3.08 9.60
C ILE A 100 0.66 2.37 8.29
N THR A 101 1.91 2.47 7.86
CA THR A 101 2.43 1.72 6.70
C THR A 101 3.87 1.26 6.90
N SER A 102 4.24 0.14 6.28
CA SER A 102 5.64 -0.31 6.29
C SER A 102 6.59 0.63 5.55
N ILE A 103 6.09 1.45 4.63
CA ILE A 103 6.88 2.50 3.96
C ILE A 103 7.22 3.61 4.94
N ASN A 104 6.23 4.10 5.70
CA ASN A 104 6.44 5.13 6.71
C ASN A 104 7.29 4.62 7.89
N TYR A 105 7.19 3.33 8.23
CA TYR A 105 8.10 2.72 9.20
C TYR A 105 9.56 2.82 8.74
N ILE A 106 9.86 2.49 7.48
CA ILE A 106 11.19 2.61 6.89
C ILE A 106 11.60 4.09 6.76
N ALA A 107 10.66 4.97 6.36
CA ALA A 107 10.92 6.41 6.30
C ALA A 107 11.30 6.97 7.68
N ALA A 108 10.64 6.51 8.76
CA ALA A 108 10.99 6.92 10.12
C ALA A 108 12.40 6.49 10.53
N GLU A 109 12.88 5.32 10.10
CA GLU A 109 14.28 4.91 10.28
C GLU A 109 15.26 5.88 9.60
N TYR A 110 14.98 6.27 8.35
CA TYR A 110 15.80 7.26 7.64
C TYR A 110 15.71 8.65 8.28
N LEU A 111 14.52 9.04 8.73
CA LEU A 111 14.29 10.30 9.41
C LEU A 111 15.08 10.38 10.73
N ALA A 112 15.07 9.31 11.51
CA ALA A 112 15.82 9.22 12.78
C ALA A 112 17.34 9.34 12.59
N ASN A 113 17.86 8.91 11.44
CA ASN A 113 19.26 9.01 11.07
C ASN A 113 19.59 10.31 10.29
N SER A 114 18.63 11.19 10.08
CA SER A 114 18.81 12.48 9.44
C SER A 114 19.14 13.58 10.45
N GLN A 115 19.52 14.77 9.94
CA GLN A 115 19.71 15.97 10.77
C GLN A 115 18.47 16.88 10.77
N LYS A 116 17.31 16.35 10.38
CA LYS A 116 16.07 17.12 10.32
C LYS A 116 15.53 17.43 11.70
N GLU A 117 14.94 18.62 11.84
CA GLU A 117 14.28 19.13 13.03
C GLU A 117 12.82 19.36 12.70
N ILE A 118 11.93 18.44 13.09
CA ILE A 118 10.50 18.48 12.76
C ILE A 118 9.66 17.99 13.95
N THR A 119 8.34 18.20 13.85
CA THR A 119 7.36 17.50 14.67
C THR A 119 6.75 16.35 13.85
N LEU A 120 6.96 15.13 14.28
CA LEU A 120 6.37 13.92 13.70
C LEU A 120 5.14 13.51 14.48
N ILE A 121 3.97 13.52 13.84
CA ILE A 121 2.74 12.97 14.40
C ILE A 121 2.52 11.60 13.76
N THR A 122 2.13 10.61 14.55
CA THR A 122 1.87 9.26 14.05
C THR A 122 0.89 8.50 14.92
N ASN A 123 0.13 7.60 14.32
CA ASN A 123 -0.70 6.62 15.01
C ASN A 123 -0.10 5.20 14.98
N MET A 124 1.21 5.08 14.67
CA MET A 124 1.95 3.82 14.60
C MET A 124 2.98 3.73 15.75
N PRO A 125 2.67 3.04 16.87
CA PRO A 125 3.56 2.99 18.03
C PRO A 125 4.98 2.48 17.75
N SER A 126 5.13 1.51 16.86
CA SER A 126 6.41 0.91 16.50
C SER A 126 7.43 1.90 15.90
N ILE A 127 6.98 3.02 15.34
CA ILE A 127 7.85 4.09 14.83
C ILE A 127 8.79 4.63 15.90
N THR A 128 8.33 4.72 17.15
CA THR A 128 9.10 5.32 18.25
C THR A 128 10.42 4.60 18.52
N THR A 129 10.51 3.33 18.19
CA THR A 129 11.72 2.51 18.39
C THR A 129 12.94 2.98 17.59
N HIS A 130 12.73 3.77 16.52
CA HIS A 130 13.82 4.32 15.71
C HIS A 130 14.49 5.55 16.33
N PHE A 131 13.78 6.26 17.22
CA PHE A 131 14.26 7.53 17.75
C PHE A 131 14.89 7.38 19.13
N ASN A 132 16.07 7.91 19.27
CA ASN A 132 16.80 7.96 20.54
C ASN A 132 16.75 9.37 21.17
N LYS A 133 17.29 9.51 22.37
CA LYS A 133 17.30 10.78 23.12
C LYS A 133 18.04 11.94 22.44
N ASN A 134 18.88 11.66 21.44
CA ASN A 134 19.64 12.68 20.72
C ASN A 134 18.93 13.13 19.45
N SER A 135 17.77 12.54 19.12
CA SER A 135 16.96 12.97 17.98
C SER A 135 16.42 14.36 18.22
N LYS A 136 16.51 15.22 17.21
CA LYS A 136 15.91 16.56 17.21
C LYS A 136 14.43 16.54 16.80
N ILE A 137 13.86 15.37 16.61
CA ILE A 137 12.49 15.16 16.17
C ILE A 137 11.59 15.04 17.39
N ILE A 138 10.58 15.90 17.46
CA ILE A 138 9.52 15.79 18.46
C ILE A 138 8.49 14.79 17.95
N ILE A 139 8.17 13.76 18.74
CA ILE A 139 7.18 12.76 18.36
C ILE A 139 5.90 12.96 19.15
N ILE A 140 4.79 13.09 18.43
CA ILE A 140 3.45 13.09 19.01
C ILE A 140 2.77 11.78 18.63
N MET A 141 2.48 10.95 19.62
CA MET A 141 1.79 9.67 19.42
C MET A 141 0.29 9.86 19.56
N ILE A 142 -0.44 9.52 18.51
CA ILE A 142 -1.89 9.45 18.54
C ILE A 142 -2.31 8.14 19.23
N GLY A 143 -3.04 8.28 20.33
CA GLY A 143 -3.67 7.15 21.01
C GLY A 143 -4.94 6.67 20.29
N GLY A 144 -5.59 5.68 20.87
CA GLY A 144 -6.83 5.09 20.34
C GLY A 144 -6.86 3.58 20.55
N GLU A 145 -7.76 2.89 19.86
CA GLU A 145 -7.82 1.43 19.84
C GLU A 145 -6.63 0.87 19.06
N TYR A 146 -5.79 0.07 19.71
CA TYR A 146 -4.68 -0.59 19.04
C TYR A 146 -5.14 -1.81 18.25
N ASN A 147 -5.07 -1.73 16.94
CA ASN A 147 -5.31 -2.86 16.06
C ASN A 147 -3.96 -3.57 15.77
N LYS A 148 -3.80 -4.77 16.33
CA LYS A 148 -2.58 -5.58 16.23
C LYS A 148 -2.26 -6.04 14.80
N GLU A 149 -3.29 -6.24 13.95
CA GLU A 149 -3.11 -6.71 12.58
C GLU A 149 -2.47 -5.63 11.70
N ILE A 150 -2.92 -4.39 11.83
CA ILE A 150 -2.36 -3.27 11.08
C ILE A 150 -1.15 -2.63 11.79
N GLY A 151 -1.01 -2.84 13.11
CA GLY A 151 0.12 -2.35 13.91
C GLY A 151 0.00 -0.88 14.30
N GLY A 152 -1.21 -0.41 14.61
CA GLY A 152 -1.39 0.99 15.00
C GLY A 152 -2.74 1.32 15.62
N ASN A 153 -2.87 2.57 16.07
CA ASN A 153 -4.03 3.09 16.77
C ASN A 153 -5.05 3.68 15.78
N VAL A 154 -6.30 3.24 15.87
CA VAL A 154 -7.40 3.63 14.97
C VAL A 154 -8.69 3.86 15.75
N GLY A 155 -9.76 4.15 15.03
CA GLY A 155 -11.09 4.30 15.60
C GLY A 155 -11.39 5.72 16.05
N ILE A 156 -12.55 5.88 16.68
CA ILE A 156 -13.12 7.21 16.99
C ILE A 156 -12.24 8.06 17.92
N GLU A 157 -11.58 7.43 18.89
CA GLU A 157 -10.69 8.13 19.82
C GLU A 157 -9.45 8.66 19.11
N ALA A 158 -8.85 7.85 18.22
CA ALA A 158 -7.75 8.31 17.37
C ALA A 158 -8.17 9.48 16.48
N ILE A 159 -9.33 9.38 15.83
CA ILE A 159 -9.90 10.44 14.99
C ILE A 159 -10.12 11.74 15.80
N ASN A 160 -10.72 11.65 16.98
CA ASN A 160 -10.97 12.80 17.85
C ASN A 160 -9.67 13.46 18.33
N TYR A 161 -8.61 12.69 18.49
CA TYR A 161 -7.30 13.22 18.87
C TYR A 161 -6.59 13.87 17.68
N ILE A 162 -6.64 13.25 16.50
CA ILE A 162 -6.08 13.77 15.24
C ILE A 162 -6.66 15.14 14.91
N LYS A 163 -7.96 15.36 15.05
CA LYS A 163 -8.66 16.63 14.79
C LYS A 163 -8.10 17.85 15.54
N LYS A 164 -7.32 17.64 16.59
CA LYS A 164 -6.74 18.72 17.41
C LYS A 164 -5.45 19.30 16.82
N TYR A 165 -4.94 18.73 15.73
CA TYR A 165 -3.69 19.13 15.13
C TYR A 165 -3.89 19.77 13.76
N ASN A 166 -2.90 20.55 13.34
CA ASN A 166 -2.70 21.01 11.98
C ASN A 166 -1.38 20.44 11.47
N VAL A 167 -1.39 19.86 10.30
CA VAL A 167 -0.26 19.15 9.71
C VAL A 167 0.14 19.82 8.41
N ASP A 168 1.43 20.07 8.21
CA ASP A 168 1.92 20.62 6.96
C ASP A 168 1.93 19.58 5.84
N LYS A 169 2.37 18.35 6.16
CA LYS A 169 2.43 17.26 5.19
C LYS A 169 2.02 15.92 5.82
N ALA A 170 1.11 15.21 5.16
CA ALA A 170 0.79 13.84 5.51
C ALA A 170 1.29 12.86 4.44
N PHE A 171 1.93 11.79 4.87
CA PHE A 171 2.31 10.67 4.02
C PHE A 171 1.39 9.49 4.32
N VAL A 172 0.46 9.24 3.41
CA VAL A 172 -0.62 8.26 3.57
C VAL A 172 -0.40 7.10 2.61
N GLY A 173 -0.54 5.90 3.09
CA GLY A 173 -0.47 4.71 2.25
C GLY A 173 -1.83 4.11 1.91
N SER A 174 -1.83 3.13 1.03
CA SER A 174 -3.03 2.41 0.63
C SER A 174 -2.82 0.90 0.57
N ALA A 175 -3.91 0.16 0.62
CA ALA A 175 -3.92 -1.25 0.28
C ALA A 175 -3.89 -1.45 -1.25
N GLY A 176 -4.51 -0.54 -1.99
CA GLY A 176 -4.52 -0.55 -3.44
C GLY A 176 -5.18 0.69 -4.03
N ILE A 177 -5.11 0.83 -5.36
CA ILE A 177 -5.72 1.92 -6.11
C ILE A 177 -6.54 1.34 -7.25
N ASP A 178 -7.84 1.62 -7.26
CA ASP A 178 -8.71 1.35 -8.39
C ASP A 178 -8.49 2.44 -9.44
N LEU A 179 -7.77 2.11 -10.49
CA LEU A 179 -7.40 3.06 -11.53
C LEU A 179 -8.57 3.44 -12.44
N GLU A 180 -9.54 2.55 -12.65
CA GLU A 180 -10.70 2.83 -13.49
C GLU A 180 -11.65 3.81 -12.81
N ALA A 181 -11.89 3.59 -11.51
CA ALA A 181 -12.77 4.44 -10.72
C ALA A 181 -12.04 5.62 -10.07
N GLY A 182 -10.70 5.69 -10.13
CA GLY A 182 -9.90 6.71 -9.45
C GLY A 182 -10.06 6.68 -7.94
N LYS A 183 -10.12 5.47 -7.33
CA LYS A 183 -10.40 5.31 -5.89
C LYS A 183 -9.20 4.74 -5.16
N VAL A 184 -8.92 5.30 -3.99
CA VAL A 184 -7.88 4.80 -3.09
C VAL A 184 -8.53 3.93 -2.03
N MET A 185 -8.02 2.69 -1.91
CA MET A 185 -8.67 1.61 -1.20
C MET A 185 -7.88 1.15 0.02
N ASN A 186 -8.62 0.67 1.01
CA ASN A 186 -8.07 -0.02 2.18
C ASN A 186 -8.84 -1.32 2.43
N PHE A 187 -8.43 -2.12 3.43
CA PHE A 187 -9.14 -3.34 3.81
C PHE A 187 -10.11 -3.10 4.97
N GLU A 188 -9.75 -2.24 5.91
CA GLU A 188 -10.51 -1.97 7.11
C GLU A 188 -11.08 -0.56 7.13
N ALA A 189 -12.35 -0.44 7.54
CA ALA A 189 -13.05 0.83 7.63
C ALA A 189 -12.43 1.76 8.70
N ASN A 190 -12.05 1.22 9.87
CA ASN A 190 -11.47 2.02 10.95
C ASN A 190 -10.13 2.65 10.53
N ASP A 191 -9.26 1.89 9.85
CA ASP A 191 -8.02 2.44 9.30
C ASP A 191 -8.31 3.45 8.18
N GLY A 192 -9.24 3.14 7.28
CA GLY A 192 -9.65 4.04 6.21
C GLY A 192 -10.22 5.37 6.73
N ASN A 193 -11.08 5.33 7.75
CA ASN A 193 -11.65 6.52 8.39
C ASN A 193 -10.57 7.34 9.10
N THR A 194 -9.63 6.69 9.78
CA THR A 194 -8.50 7.35 10.42
C THR A 194 -7.61 8.06 9.40
N LYS A 195 -7.29 7.41 8.26
CA LYS A 195 -6.55 8.02 7.14
C LYS A 195 -7.31 9.23 6.55
N LYS A 196 -8.61 9.12 6.39
CA LYS A 196 -9.44 10.25 5.92
C LYS A 196 -9.30 11.46 6.83
N GLU A 197 -9.28 11.27 8.15
CA GLU A 197 -9.11 12.37 9.09
C GLU A 197 -7.69 12.94 9.05
N ILE A 198 -6.66 12.10 8.93
CA ILE A 198 -5.28 12.56 8.72
C ILE A 198 -5.19 13.48 7.49
N MET A 199 -5.87 13.11 6.40
CA MET A 199 -5.93 13.93 5.20
C MET A 199 -6.63 15.28 5.47
N ASN A 200 -7.76 15.27 6.18
CA ASN A 200 -8.57 16.47 6.46
C ASN A 200 -7.80 17.56 7.23
N ILE A 201 -6.86 17.17 8.09
CA ILE A 201 -6.07 18.12 8.91
C ILE A 201 -4.76 18.56 8.25
N SER A 202 -4.48 18.08 7.04
CA SER A 202 -3.18 18.24 6.37
C SER A 202 -3.26 19.24 5.23
N LYS A 203 -2.23 20.12 5.11
CA LYS A 203 -2.14 21.12 4.04
C LYS A 203 -1.72 20.50 2.70
N LYS A 204 -0.79 19.54 2.75
CA LYS A 204 -0.33 18.79 1.56
C LYS A 204 -0.36 17.29 1.86
N ILE A 205 -0.97 16.51 0.96
CA ILE A 205 -1.24 15.10 1.14
C ILE A 205 -0.50 14.29 0.08
N PHE A 206 0.38 13.41 0.54
CA PHE A 206 1.15 12.50 -0.29
C PHE A 206 0.58 11.09 -0.21
N LEU A 207 0.25 10.50 -1.35
CA LEU A 207 -0.05 9.07 -1.46
C LEU A 207 1.25 8.31 -1.72
N ALA A 208 1.77 7.61 -0.71
CA ALA A 208 3.01 6.84 -0.80
C ALA A 208 2.69 5.34 -0.90
N THR A 209 2.87 4.76 -2.09
CA THR A 209 2.53 3.34 -2.30
C THR A 209 3.37 2.70 -3.39
N GLU A 210 3.58 1.38 -3.28
CA GLU A 210 4.32 0.60 -4.28
C GLU A 210 3.54 0.52 -5.60
N TYR A 211 4.24 0.63 -6.73
CA TYR A 211 3.67 0.50 -8.07
C TYR A 211 2.80 -0.75 -8.25
N ARG A 212 3.19 -1.87 -7.67
CA ARG A 212 2.44 -3.12 -7.74
C ARG A 212 1.02 -3.06 -7.15
N LYS A 213 0.71 -2.02 -6.36
CA LYS A 213 -0.62 -1.82 -5.77
C LYS A 213 -1.60 -1.09 -6.67
N LEU A 214 -1.14 -0.60 -7.82
CA LEU A 214 -1.99 -0.04 -8.86
C LEU A 214 -2.87 -1.16 -9.46
N GLY A 215 -4.18 -0.93 -9.52
CA GLY A 215 -5.15 -1.93 -9.96
C GLY A 215 -5.55 -2.97 -8.91
N ILE A 216 -4.99 -2.92 -7.69
CA ILE A 216 -5.47 -3.72 -6.57
C ILE A 216 -6.71 -3.04 -5.97
N LEU A 217 -7.77 -3.83 -5.70
CA LEU A 217 -8.96 -3.33 -5.01
C LEU A 217 -8.92 -3.77 -3.55
N GLY A 218 -9.16 -2.84 -2.66
CA GLY A 218 -9.47 -3.12 -1.25
C GLY A 218 -10.97 -3.31 -1.04
N ASN A 219 -11.37 -3.57 0.20
CA ASN A 219 -12.77 -3.71 0.58
C ASN A 219 -13.42 -2.36 0.91
N TYR A 220 -12.63 -1.38 1.29
CA TYR A 220 -13.08 -0.09 1.77
C TYR A 220 -12.44 1.06 0.99
N LYS A 221 -13.27 1.86 0.32
CA LYS A 221 -12.85 3.09 -0.33
C LYS A 221 -12.77 4.19 0.74
N PHE A 222 -11.61 4.77 0.98
CA PHE A 222 -11.49 5.86 1.94
C PHE A 222 -11.29 7.23 1.28
N SER A 223 -10.82 7.28 0.00
CA SER A 223 -10.59 8.54 -0.69
C SER A 223 -10.66 8.38 -2.22
N ASN A 224 -10.64 9.49 -2.94
CA ASN A 224 -10.38 9.51 -4.38
C ASN A 224 -8.89 9.77 -4.62
N LEU A 225 -8.39 9.42 -5.80
CA LEU A 225 -7.01 9.75 -6.17
C LEU A 225 -6.81 11.28 -6.24
N SER A 226 -7.81 12.03 -6.70
CA SER A 226 -7.82 13.49 -6.75
C SER A 226 -7.82 14.20 -5.39
N ASP A 227 -7.99 13.48 -4.29
CA ASP A 227 -7.91 14.05 -2.94
C ASP A 227 -6.45 14.14 -2.44
N PHE A 228 -5.48 13.71 -3.26
CA PHE A 228 -4.04 13.77 -2.97
C PHE A 228 -3.36 14.79 -3.87
N ASP A 229 -2.39 15.53 -3.30
CA ASP A 229 -1.58 16.50 -4.04
C ASP A 229 -0.45 15.80 -4.81
N THR A 230 0.14 14.76 -4.23
CA THR A 230 1.33 14.12 -4.78
C THR A 230 1.27 12.60 -4.62
N PHE A 231 1.62 11.88 -5.68
CA PHE A 231 1.81 10.44 -5.68
C PHE A 231 3.30 10.09 -5.66
N ILE A 232 3.71 9.24 -4.72
CA ILE A 232 5.08 8.74 -4.60
C ILE A 232 5.12 7.23 -4.79
N CYS A 233 5.87 6.78 -5.78
CA CYS A 233 6.17 5.36 -5.96
C CYS A 233 7.64 5.14 -6.30
N GLU A 234 8.06 3.87 -6.42
CA GLU A 234 9.44 3.49 -6.73
C GLU A 234 9.81 3.64 -8.21
N LYS A 235 8.83 3.83 -9.10
CA LYS A 235 9.06 3.99 -10.53
C LYS A 235 9.48 5.41 -10.87
N ASP A 236 10.29 5.54 -11.90
CA ASP A 236 10.62 6.84 -12.47
C ASP A 236 9.37 7.45 -13.10
N LYS A 237 9.26 8.78 -13.00
CA LYS A 237 8.13 9.55 -13.53
C LYS A 237 7.85 9.26 -15.00
N LYS A 238 8.89 9.11 -15.81
CA LYS A 238 8.77 8.83 -17.25
C LYS A 238 8.09 7.49 -17.52
N ASP A 239 8.60 6.42 -16.92
CA ASP A 239 8.08 5.05 -17.10
C ASP A 239 6.65 4.93 -16.57
N PHE A 240 6.37 5.65 -15.48
CA PHE A 240 5.05 5.70 -14.87
C PHE A 240 4.04 6.38 -15.80
N LEU A 241 4.37 7.54 -16.34
CA LEU A 241 3.49 8.33 -17.21
C LEU A 241 3.17 7.63 -18.53
N GLU A 242 4.07 6.83 -19.10
CA GLU A 242 3.77 6.03 -20.29
C GLU A 242 2.57 5.11 -20.08
N SER A 243 2.42 4.55 -18.88
CA SER A 243 1.36 3.58 -18.56
C SER A 243 0.07 4.21 -18.03
N TYR A 244 0.17 5.30 -17.25
CA TYR A 244 -0.96 5.82 -16.46
C TYR A 244 -1.23 7.32 -16.62
N LYS A 245 -0.58 8.00 -17.56
CA LYS A 245 -0.68 9.46 -17.76
C LYS A 245 -2.13 9.95 -17.75
N LYS A 246 -3.00 9.34 -18.55
CA LYS A 246 -4.40 9.78 -18.69
C LYS A 246 -5.17 9.79 -17.36
N ILE A 247 -4.85 8.85 -16.45
CA ILE A 247 -5.55 8.71 -15.18
C ILE A 247 -5.06 9.77 -14.20
N PHE A 248 -3.74 9.98 -14.13
CA PHE A 248 -3.13 10.93 -13.21
C PHE A 248 -3.32 12.38 -13.67
N ASP A 249 -3.26 12.68 -14.98
CA ASP A 249 -3.59 14.01 -15.52
C ASP A 249 -5.05 14.39 -15.18
N LYS A 250 -6.00 13.45 -15.29
CA LYS A 250 -7.40 13.68 -14.92
C LYS A 250 -7.58 13.93 -13.41
N SER A 251 -6.71 13.40 -12.60
CA SER A 251 -6.77 13.53 -11.13
C SER A 251 -5.97 14.73 -10.60
N GLU A 252 -5.22 15.44 -11.47
CA GLU A 252 -4.37 16.59 -11.12
C GLU A 252 -3.31 16.29 -10.05
N VAL A 253 -2.90 15.02 -9.91
CA VAL A 253 -1.95 14.56 -8.90
C VAL A 253 -0.53 14.65 -9.44
N GLU A 254 0.35 15.37 -8.74
CA GLU A 254 1.77 15.40 -9.06
C GLU A 254 2.41 14.03 -8.85
N ILE A 255 3.32 13.60 -9.73
CA ILE A 255 4.06 12.34 -9.62
C ILE A 255 5.54 12.64 -9.33
N LEU A 256 6.06 12.01 -8.27
CA LEU A 256 7.47 12.06 -7.86
C LEU A 256 8.17 10.71 -8.02
#